data_40e4c7e6bb8a2187af5418ac9e990a8c
#
_entry.id   40e4c7e6bb8a2187af5418ac9e990a8c
#
_cell.length_a   1.000
_cell.length_b   1.000
_cell.length_c   1.000
_cell.angle_alpha   90.00
_cell.angle_beta   90.00
_cell.angle_gamma   90.00
#
_symmetry.space_group_name_H-M   'P 1'
#
loop_
_entity.id
_entity.type
_entity.pdbx_description
1 polymer ?
#
loop_
_entity_poly.entity_id
_entity_poly.type
_entity_poly.pdbx_seq_one_letter_code
_entity_poly.pdbx_strand_id
1 'polypeptide(L)'
;MNKKKLFPLALVPLAATALQAQSKVQTELTGKRPNIILFMVDDMGWQDTSLPFWTQKTHYNELYETPNMERLARQGMMFTQAYASSISSPSRCSLLTGANAARHRVTNWTLKKKHYDRPQR
;
A
#
# COMPACT_ATOMS: atom_id res chain seq x y z
N MET A 1 17.73 -33.53 53.32
CA MET A 1 17.60 -32.05 53.27
C MET A 1 17.94 -31.56 51.86
N ASN A 2 16.93 -31.37 51.01
CA ASN A 2 17.11 -30.97 49.60
C ASN A 2 16.95 -29.46 49.48
N LYS A 3 18.03 -28.73 49.24
CA LYS A 3 18.00 -27.29 48.98
C LYS A 3 17.68 -27.06 47.52
N LYS A 4 16.44 -26.70 47.21
CA LYS A 4 16.04 -26.20 45.89
C LYS A 4 16.65 -24.79 45.68
N LYS A 5 17.57 -24.67 44.72
CA LYS A 5 18.09 -23.38 44.25
C LYS A 5 17.03 -22.74 43.39
N LEU A 6 16.46 -21.59 43.86
CA LEU A 6 15.66 -20.71 43.03
C LEU A 6 16.61 -19.99 42.08
N PHE A 7 16.38 -20.13 40.78
CA PHE A 7 16.95 -19.24 39.76
C PHE A 7 16.10 -17.96 39.69
N PRO A 8 16.70 -16.77 39.74
CA PRO A 8 15.93 -15.54 39.50
C PRO A 8 15.63 -15.40 38.01
N LEU A 9 14.37 -15.22 37.72
CA LEU A 9 13.80 -14.96 36.39
C LEU A 9 14.15 -13.55 35.95
N ALA A 10 15.26 -13.36 35.20
CA ALA A 10 15.65 -12.06 34.62
C ALA A 10 15.11 -11.94 33.19
N LEU A 11 13.80 -11.77 33.03
CA LEU A 11 13.14 -11.73 31.72
C LEU A 11 12.22 -10.51 31.51
N VAL A 12 12.46 -9.37 32.18
CA VAL A 12 11.53 -8.24 32.11
C VAL A 12 12.05 -6.94 31.44
N PRO A 13 13.31 -6.71 31.04
CA PRO A 13 13.65 -5.41 30.45
C PRO A 13 13.45 -5.30 28.92
N LEU A 14 13.32 -6.40 28.17
CA LEU A 14 13.30 -6.33 26.69
C LEU A 14 11.95 -5.86 26.11
N ALA A 15 10.85 -6.17 26.80
CA ALA A 15 9.50 -5.76 26.35
C ALA A 15 9.23 -4.27 26.58
N ALA A 16 9.80 -3.68 27.63
CA ALA A 16 9.60 -2.28 27.97
C ALA A 16 10.28 -1.31 26.98
N THR A 17 11.43 -1.70 26.44
CA THR A 17 12.16 -0.87 25.46
C THR A 17 11.47 -0.83 24.09
N ALA A 18 10.84 -1.93 23.66
CA ALA A 18 10.08 -1.99 22.42
C ALA A 18 8.81 -1.12 22.50
N LEU A 19 8.13 -1.11 23.64
CA LEU A 19 6.93 -0.29 23.84
C LEU A 19 7.25 1.22 23.83
N GLN A 20 8.38 1.62 24.41
CA GLN A 20 8.82 3.01 24.42
C GLN A 20 9.26 3.51 23.04
N ALA A 21 9.85 2.64 22.20
CA ALA A 21 10.20 2.99 20.83
C ALA A 21 8.95 3.22 19.97
N GLN A 22 7.93 2.38 20.11
CA GLN A 22 6.65 2.54 19.42
C GLN A 22 5.90 3.81 19.84
N SER A 23 5.92 4.15 21.13
CA SER A 23 5.27 5.37 21.63
C SER A 23 5.96 6.65 21.16
N LYS A 24 7.30 6.67 21.03
CA LYS A 24 8.04 7.81 20.48
C LYS A 24 7.75 8.04 19.01
N VAL A 25 7.71 6.99 18.19
CA VAL A 25 7.36 7.09 16.77
C VAL A 25 5.94 7.61 16.60
N GLN A 26 5.00 7.14 17.42
CA GLN A 26 3.61 7.60 17.38
C GLN A 26 3.50 9.08 17.76
N THR A 27 4.29 9.56 18.72
CA THR A 27 4.24 10.96 19.20
C THR A 27 4.86 11.92 18.18
N GLU A 28 5.87 11.50 17.44
CA GLU A 28 6.45 12.34 16.38
C GLU A 28 5.53 12.47 15.16
N LEU A 29 4.68 11.48 14.89
CA LEU A 29 3.72 11.49 13.78
C LEU A 29 2.45 12.32 14.10
N THR A 30 2.12 12.54 15.37
CA THR A 30 0.91 13.28 15.76
C THR A 30 1.02 14.80 15.64
N GLY A 31 2.23 15.36 15.44
CA GLY A 31 2.46 16.82 15.37
C GLY A 31 2.48 17.41 13.96
N LYS A 32 2.68 16.62 12.93
CA LYS A 32 2.80 17.11 11.54
C LYS A 32 1.83 16.35 10.64
N ARG A 33 0.91 17.07 10.02
CA ARG A 33 0.07 16.50 8.96
C ARG A 33 0.97 16.24 7.73
N PRO A 34 1.12 14.99 7.27
CA PRO A 34 1.94 14.71 6.12
C PRO A 34 1.29 15.26 4.83
N ASN A 35 2.11 15.69 3.90
CA ASN A 35 1.65 15.89 2.53
C ASN A 35 1.54 14.52 1.88
N ILE A 36 0.37 14.20 1.30
CA ILE A 36 0.14 12.94 0.63
C ILE A 36 0.00 13.21 -0.85
N ILE A 37 0.92 12.66 -1.64
CA ILE A 37 0.86 12.70 -3.11
C ILE A 37 0.50 11.30 -3.58
N LEU A 38 -0.64 11.17 -4.25
CA LEU A 38 -1.07 9.94 -4.86
C LEU A 38 -0.82 10.01 -6.37
N PHE A 39 0.14 9.23 -6.82
CA PHE A 39 0.53 9.16 -8.22
C PHE A 39 -0.02 7.87 -8.83
N MET A 40 -1.06 8.01 -9.65
CA MET A 40 -1.68 6.89 -10.34
C MET A 40 -1.25 6.86 -11.80
N VAL A 41 -0.74 5.72 -12.25
CA VAL A 41 -0.41 5.48 -13.65
C VAL A 41 -1.43 4.50 -14.22
N ASP A 42 -1.98 4.85 -15.38
CA ASP A 42 -2.97 4.02 -16.10
C ASP A 42 -2.26 2.97 -16.95
N ASP A 43 -2.77 1.75 -16.92
CA ASP A 43 -2.28 0.59 -17.68
C ASP A 43 -0.80 0.22 -17.47
N MET A 44 -0.17 0.65 -16.35
CA MET A 44 1.18 0.27 -16.01
C MET A 44 1.18 -1.00 -15.17
N GLY A 45 1.84 -2.04 -15.67
CA GLY A 45 2.09 -3.27 -14.92
C GLY A 45 3.19 -3.11 -13.86
N TRP A 46 3.22 -4.00 -12.90
CA TRP A 46 4.22 -4.00 -11.82
C TRP A 46 5.66 -4.29 -12.31
N GLN A 47 5.82 -4.77 -13.56
CA GLN A 47 7.10 -4.99 -14.20
C GLN A 47 7.49 -3.89 -15.20
N ASP A 48 6.61 -2.91 -15.46
CA ASP A 48 6.81 -1.86 -16.47
C ASP A 48 7.60 -0.67 -15.92
N THR A 49 8.48 -0.93 -14.96
CA THR A 49 9.39 0.06 -14.36
C THR A 49 10.71 -0.62 -14.03
N SER A 50 11.77 0.16 -13.81
CA SER A 50 13.06 -0.37 -13.32
C SER A 50 13.02 -0.82 -11.85
N LEU A 51 11.91 -0.53 -11.13
CA LEU A 51 11.70 -0.97 -9.76
C LEU A 51 11.16 -2.39 -9.71
N PRO A 52 11.74 -3.28 -8.91
CA PRO A 52 11.16 -4.58 -8.65
C PRO A 52 10.04 -4.44 -7.60
N PHE A 53 8.79 -4.31 -8.02
CA PHE A 53 7.64 -4.40 -7.09
C PHE A 53 7.42 -5.85 -6.58
N TRP A 54 8.48 -6.58 -6.46
CA TRP A 54 8.58 -7.97 -6.00
C TRP A 54 9.87 -8.18 -5.22
N THR A 55 10.11 -9.39 -4.75
CA THR A 55 11.34 -9.73 -4.01
C THR A 55 12.61 -9.70 -4.85
N GLN A 56 12.47 -9.84 -6.16
CA GLN A 56 13.58 -9.87 -7.10
C GLN A 56 13.27 -9.02 -8.33
N LYS A 57 14.34 -8.43 -8.91
CA LYS A 57 14.27 -7.76 -10.20
C LYS A 57 14.03 -8.81 -11.30
N THR A 58 13.08 -8.56 -12.18
CA THR A 58 12.77 -9.42 -13.31
C THR A 58 13.44 -8.90 -14.57
N HIS A 59 13.54 -9.76 -15.60
CA HIS A 59 14.03 -9.36 -16.91
C HIS A 59 13.28 -8.14 -17.49
N TYR A 60 11.97 -8.05 -17.28
CA TYR A 60 11.16 -6.92 -17.78
C TYR A 60 11.53 -5.61 -17.09
N ASN A 61 11.85 -5.63 -15.80
CA ASN A 61 12.30 -4.42 -15.10
C ASN A 61 13.63 -3.87 -15.64
N GLU A 62 14.43 -4.70 -16.30
CA GLU A 62 15.71 -4.30 -16.91
C GLU A 62 15.53 -3.54 -18.23
N LEU A 63 14.35 -3.64 -18.85
CA LEU A 63 14.01 -2.95 -20.10
C LEU A 63 13.64 -1.48 -19.89
N TYR A 64 13.39 -1.07 -18.65
CA TYR A 64 12.89 0.27 -18.32
C TYR A 64 13.90 1.08 -17.53
N GLU A 65 13.90 2.38 -17.77
CA GLU A 65 14.67 3.36 -17.01
C GLU A 65 13.72 4.34 -16.35
N THR A 66 13.45 4.15 -15.06
CA THR A 66 12.56 5.02 -14.27
C THR A 66 13.26 5.61 -13.04
N PRO A 67 14.30 6.45 -13.23
CA PRO A 67 15.18 6.90 -12.14
C PRO A 67 14.45 7.76 -11.10
N ASN A 68 13.41 8.49 -11.49
CA ASN A 68 12.62 9.29 -10.56
C ASN A 68 11.73 8.41 -9.66
N MET A 69 11.20 7.31 -10.19
CA MET A 69 10.45 6.33 -9.39
C MET A 69 11.38 5.59 -8.42
N GLU A 70 12.58 5.23 -8.87
CA GLU A 70 13.60 4.67 -7.98
C GLU A 70 13.98 5.63 -6.85
N ARG A 71 14.14 6.93 -7.16
CA ARG A 71 14.41 7.95 -6.15
C ARG A 71 13.26 8.03 -5.14
N LEU A 72 12.02 8.04 -5.61
CA LEU A 72 10.83 8.08 -4.75
C LEU A 72 10.76 6.84 -3.85
N ALA A 73 11.02 5.66 -4.39
CA ALA A 73 11.04 4.42 -3.62
C ALA A 73 12.13 4.40 -2.54
N ARG A 74 13.30 4.97 -2.83
CA ARG A 74 14.40 5.08 -1.84
C ARG A 74 14.11 6.09 -0.72
N GLN A 75 13.33 7.12 -1.01
CA GLN A 75 13.00 8.19 -0.06
C GLN A 75 11.70 7.94 0.71
N GLY A 76 10.87 7.01 0.25
CA GLY A 76 9.56 6.75 0.78
C GLY A 76 9.32 5.27 1.09
N MET A 77 8.10 4.85 0.87
CA MET A 77 7.66 3.46 1.08
C MET A 77 7.12 2.90 -0.23
N MET A 78 7.55 1.71 -0.59
CA MET A 78 7.06 0.96 -1.73
C MET A 78 6.13 -0.17 -1.25
N PHE A 79 4.90 -0.17 -1.73
CA PHE A 79 3.93 -1.21 -1.41
C PHE A 79 3.97 -2.29 -2.50
N THR A 80 4.39 -3.49 -2.14
CA THR A 80 4.47 -4.64 -3.06
C THR A 80 3.17 -5.43 -3.17
N GLN A 81 2.21 -5.15 -2.27
CA GLN A 81 0.90 -5.81 -2.23
C GLN A 81 -0.23 -4.78 -2.22
N ALA A 82 -0.19 -3.83 -3.14
CA ALA A 82 -1.26 -2.88 -3.38
C ALA A 82 -2.04 -3.30 -4.63
N TYR A 83 -3.33 -3.54 -4.48
CA TYR A 83 -4.18 -4.09 -5.52
C TYR A 83 -5.20 -3.06 -5.99
N ALA A 84 -5.46 -3.06 -7.29
CA ALA A 84 -6.49 -2.26 -7.94
C ALA A 84 -7.53 -3.19 -8.58
N SER A 85 -8.60 -2.62 -9.11
CA SER A 85 -9.54 -3.37 -9.96
C SER A 85 -8.91 -3.65 -11.32
N SER A 86 -9.49 -4.59 -12.07
CA SER A 86 -8.94 -5.06 -13.36
C SER A 86 -8.85 -3.98 -14.45
N ILE A 87 -9.63 -2.90 -14.32
CA ILE A 87 -9.68 -1.80 -15.28
C ILE A 87 -9.78 -0.44 -14.57
N SER A 88 -9.52 0.64 -15.32
CA SER A 88 -9.33 1.98 -14.78
C SER A 88 -10.57 2.57 -14.09
N SER A 89 -11.78 2.43 -14.67
CA SER A 89 -12.98 3.06 -14.12
C SER A 89 -13.32 2.61 -12.69
N PRO A 90 -13.40 1.32 -12.36
CA PRO A 90 -13.63 0.90 -10.98
C PRO A 90 -12.47 1.26 -10.04
N SER A 91 -11.22 1.18 -10.49
CA SER A 91 -10.05 1.58 -9.69
C SER A 91 -10.12 3.07 -9.32
N ARG A 92 -10.38 3.94 -10.30
CA ARG A 92 -10.52 5.39 -10.08
C ARG A 92 -11.71 5.73 -9.22
N CYS A 93 -12.86 5.05 -9.42
CA CYS A 93 -14.04 5.22 -8.58
C CYS A 93 -13.75 4.84 -7.13
N SER A 94 -13.11 3.71 -6.90
CA SER A 94 -12.70 3.27 -5.56
C SER A 94 -11.77 4.28 -4.90
N LEU A 95 -10.78 4.78 -5.64
CA LEU A 95 -9.82 5.75 -5.16
C LEU A 95 -10.47 7.07 -4.74
N LEU A 96 -11.32 7.62 -5.61
CA LEU A 96 -11.97 8.91 -5.38
C LEU A 96 -13.06 8.87 -4.31
N THR A 97 -13.71 7.73 -4.13
CA THR A 97 -14.82 7.58 -3.18
C THR A 97 -14.43 6.91 -1.86
N GLY A 98 -13.26 6.29 -1.79
CA GLY A 98 -12.88 5.43 -0.67
C GLY A 98 -13.74 4.17 -0.53
N ALA A 99 -14.53 3.82 -1.54
CA ALA A 99 -15.44 2.69 -1.52
C ALA A 99 -14.92 1.54 -2.40
N ASN A 100 -15.18 0.31 -1.97
CA ASN A 100 -14.84 -0.88 -2.74
C ASN A 100 -15.76 -1.01 -3.97
N ALA A 101 -15.26 -1.61 -5.06
CA ALA A 101 -15.98 -1.79 -6.32
C ALA A 101 -17.33 -2.54 -6.15
N ALA A 102 -17.41 -3.48 -5.23
CA ALA A 102 -18.67 -4.17 -4.90
C ALA A 102 -19.71 -3.22 -4.31
N ARG A 103 -19.29 -2.17 -3.59
CA ARG A 103 -20.18 -1.20 -2.97
C ARG A 103 -20.64 -0.13 -3.95
N HIS A 104 -19.75 0.47 -4.74
CA HIS A 104 -20.13 1.50 -5.72
C HIS A 104 -20.66 0.93 -7.05
N ARG A 105 -20.51 -0.38 -7.27
CA ARG A 105 -21.03 -1.12 -8.42
C ARG A 105 -20.54 -0.67 -9.80
N VAL A 106 -19.48 0.11 -9.84
CA VAL A 106 -18.76 0.41 -11.09
C VAL A 106 -17.77 -0.73 -11.28
N THR A 107 -18.10 -1.66 -12.18
CA THR A 107 -17.32 -2.89 -12.38
C THR A 107 -16.72 -2.99 -13.78
N ASN A 108 -17.02 -2.03 -14.65
CA ASN A 108 -16.56 -1.97 -16.02
C ASN A 108 -16.31 -0.52 -16.44
N TRP A 109 -15.86 -0.31 -17.67
CA TRP A 109 -15.67 1.03 -18.22
C TRP A 109 -16.95 1.85 -18.20
N THR A 110 -16.85 3.09 -17.76
CA THR A 110 -17.94 4.08 -17.84
C THR A 110 -17.91 4.73 -19.20
N LEU A 111 -18.27 4.00 -20.24
CA LEU A 111 -18.44 4.56 -21.57
C LEU A 111 -19.65 5.49 -21.58
N LYS A 112 -19.57 6.62 -22.34
CA LYS A 112 -20.75 7.47 -22.57
C LYS A 112 -21.91 6.59 -23.03
N LYS A 113 -23.01 6.57 -22.28
CA LYS A 113 -24.22 5.87 -22.65
C LYS A 113 -24.66 6.33 -24.04
N LYS A 114 -24.57 5.51 -25.07
CA LYS A 114 -25.55 5.58 -26.14
C LYS A 114 -26.89 5.40 -25.47
N HIS A 115 -27.85 6.28 -25.73
CA HIS A 115 -29.21 6.23 -25.20
C HIS A 115 -29.74 4.79 -25.30
N TYR A 116 -29.65 4.06 -24.22
CA TYR A 116 -30.39 2.84 -24.06
C TYR A 116 -31.72 3.27 -23.46
N ASP A 117 -32.77 3.28 -24.29
CA ASP A 117 -34.14 3.42 -23.82
C ASP A 117 -34.39 2.36 -22.74
N ARG A 118 -34.44 2.83 -21.47
CA ARG A 118 -34.92 1.94 -20.43
C ARG A 118 -36.37 1.70 -20.68
N PRO A 119 -36.86 0.45 -20.74
CA PRO A 119 -38.28 0.21 -20.67
C PRO A 119 -38.81 0.87 -19.39
N GLN A 120 -39.71 1.78 -19.53
CA GLN A 120 -40.43 2.35 -18.38
C GLN A 120 -41.17 1.22 -17.73
N ARG A 121 -40.88 0.92 -16.47
CA ARG A 121 -41.69 0.07 -15.61
C ARG A 121 -42.68 0.94 -14.86
#